data_93ab0dddaeeba9f4b51d2063067d2668
#
_entry.id   93ab0dddaeeba9f4b51d2063067d2668
#
_cell.length_a   1.000
_cell.length_b   1.000
_cell.length_c   1.000
_cell.angle_alpha   90.00
_cell.angle_beta   90.00
_cell.angle_gamma   90.00
#
_symmetry.space_group_name_H-M   'P 1'
#
loop_
_entity.id
_entity.type
_entity.pdbx_description
1 polymer ?
#
loop_
_entity_poly.entity_id
_entity_poly.type
_entity_poly.pdbx_seq_one_letter_code
_entity_poly.pdbx_strand_id
1 'polypeptide(L)'
;MIARSPSLEFLLIIRCTGARRPRINSFTLTTIAVDNHSPDPSIEELVIESAPHLQTLIHLDHNHDLHIAALSVPKLETLGCTNSTRLVFGSTDIRHHQGPCIRGLATAACKIKCLVLGMATLNLHMVIELMTNFPCLEKLYIQCQKSWKNNLWRRKYRGLITSTCFDIHLKTIVLDYYRGTKSDIDFVTFFVLNARVLERMKLLVKRNDDKFVAIHRHRLQLMNRASHGAHINFRLKDSDVCISNMYNFCIQENILNL
;
A
#
# COMPACT_ATOMS: atom_id res chain seq x y z
N MET A 1 -28.69 -0.03 -1.10
CA MET A 1 -29.02 1.41 -1.00
C MET A 1 -28.21 2.30 -1.92
N ILE A 2 -26.93 1.98 -2.21
CA ILE A 2 -26.06 2.78 -3.11
C ILE A 2 -26.43 2.63 -4.58
N ALA A 3 -27.10 1.55 -4.96
CA ALA A 3 -27.61 1.30 -6.32
C ALA A 3 -28.58 2.37 -6.90
N ARG A 4 -29.02 3.34 -6.09
CA ARG A 4 -29.94 4.41 -6.50
C ARG A 4 -29.25 5.76 -6.79
N SER A 5 -27.92 5.83 -6.77
CA SER A 5 -27.18 7.05 -7.07
C SER A 5 -26.43 6.87 -8.40
N PRO A 6 -27.07 7.16 -9.54
CA PRO A 6 -26.55 6.83 -10.87
C PRO A 6 -25.34 7.66 -11.31
N SER A 7 -24.97 8.69 -10.54
CA SER A 7 -23.82 9.57 -10.81
C SER A 7 -22.74 9.53 -9.74
N LEU A 8 -22.81 8.59 -8.78
CA LEU A 8 -21.84 8.51 -7.70
C LEU A 8 -20.55 7.84 -8.20
N GLU A 9 -19.49 8.62 -8.34
CA GLU A 9 -18.17 8.13 -8.77
C GLU A 9 -17.23 7.83 -7.59
N PHE A 10 -17.45 8.50 -6.47
CA PHE A 10 -16.60 8.41 -5.30
C PHE A 10 -17.41 8.06 -4.04
N LEU A 11 -17.00 7.02 -3.33
CA LEU A 11 -17.61 6.59 -2.08
C LEU A 11 -16.56 6.56 -0.95
N LEU A 12 -16.74 7.42 0.04
CA LEU A 12 -15.96 7.39 1.26
C LEU A 12 -16.85 6.95 2.42
N ILE A 13 -16.48 5.84 3.06
CA ILE A 13 -17.18 5.26 4.20
C ILE A 13 -16.37 5.58 5.45
N ILE A 14 -16.88 6.47 6.31
CA ILE A 14 -16.22 6.86 7.55
C ILE A 14 -17.14 6.54 8.73
N ARG A 15 -16.62 5.82 9.73
CA ARG A 15 -17.30 5.57 11.02
C ARG A 15 -18.78 5.20 10.88
N CYS A 16 -19.11 4.37 9.91
CA CYS A 16 -20.49 3.94 9.68
C CYS A 16 -20.95 3.02 10.80
N THR A 17 -22.09 3.34 11.43
CA THR A 17 -22.77 2.51 12.40
C THR A 17 -24.05 1.91 11.79
N GLY A 18 -24.38 0.67 12.14
CA GLY A 18 -25.68 0.05 11.80
C GLY A 18 -25.67 -0.97 10.67
N ALA A 19 -24.65 -1.03 9.82
CA ALA A 19 -24.55 -2.05 8.78
C ALA A 19 -23.25 -2.86 8.93
N ARG A 20 -23.32 -4.06 9.49
CA ARG A 20 -22.13 -4.90 9.65
C ARG A 20 -21.56 -5.41 8.32
N ARG A 21 -22.42 -5.62 7.31
CA ARG A 21 -22.07 -6.19 6.00
C ARG A 21 -22.70 -5.40 4.86
N PRO A 22 -22.24 -4.17 4.60
CA PRO A 22 -22.73 -3.41 3.47
C PRO A 22 -22.36 -4.08 2.13
N ARG A 23 -23.31 -4.03 1.17
CA ARG A 23 -23.15 -4.53 -0.18
C ARG A 23 -23.18 -3.39 -1.16
N ILE A 24 -22.23 -3.40 -2.10
CA ILE A 24 -22.07 -2.38 -3.13
C ILE A 24 -22.29 -3.03 -4.50
N ASN A 25 -23.21 -2.44 -5.25
CA ASN A 25 -23.40 -2.73 -6.65
C ASN A 25 -23.58 -1.38 -7.36
N SER A 26 -22.62 -0.99 -8.19
CA SER A 26 -22.62 0.32 -8.83
C SER A 26 -21.87 0.28 -10.16
N PHE A 27 -22.47 0.85 -11.18
CA PHE A 27 -21.88 1.00 -12.51
C PHE A 27 -21.05 2.28 -12.68
N THR A 28 -21.08 3.20 -11.72
CA THR A 28 -20.44 4.52 -11.84
C THR A 28 -19.27 4.73 -10.88
N LEU A 29 -19.20 3.96 -9.80
CA LEU A 29 -18.13 4.10 -8.83
C LEU A 29 -16.75 3.80 -9.44
N THR A 30 -15.87 4.78 -9.33
CA THR A 30 -14.45 4.68 -9.71
C THR A 30 -13.55 4.52 -8.50
N THR A 31 -13.97 5.03 -7.34
CA THR A 31 -13.18 5.01 -6.12
C THR A 31 -14.02 4.64 -4.91
N ILE A 32 -13.51 3.71 -4.11
CA ILE A 32 -14.05 3.35 -2.79
C ILE A 32 -12.92 3.47 -1.76
N ALA A 33 -13.16 4.24 -0.71
CA ALA A 33 -12.30 4.32 0.45
C ALA A 33 -13.08 4.01 1.74
N VAL A 34 -12.45 3.26 2.64
CA VAL A 34 -13.04 2.86 3.92
C VAL A 34 -12.11 3.27 5.04
N ASP A 35 -12.63 4.07 5.96
CA ASP A 35 -11.98 4.47 7.21
C ASP A 35 -12.92 4.15 8.38
N ASN A 36 -12.70 3.01 9.01
CA ASN A 36 -13.54 2.51 10.09
C ASN A 36 -13.01 2.87 11.48
N HIS A 37 -12.21 3.95 11.57
CA HIS A 37 -11.58 4.40 12.82
C HIS A 37 -12.62 4.86 13.85
N SER A 38 -13.29 3.89 14.48
CA SER A 38 -14.32 4.09 15.52
C SER A 38 -14.03 3.18 16.70
N PRO A 39 -14.33 3.57 17.96
CA PRO A 39 -14.23 2.67 19.11
C PRO A 39 -15.16 1.46 18.99
N ASP A 40 -16.29 1.60 18.28
CA ASP A 40 -17.21 0.51 17.99
C ASP A 40 -17.15 0.16 16.51
N PRO A 41 -16.46 -0.92 16.09
CA PRO A 41 -16.36 -1.32 14.69
C PRO A 41 -17.77 -1.74 14.20
N SER A 42 -18.26 -1.00 13.23
CA SER A 42 -19.60 -1.25 12.70
C SER A 42 -19.58 -2.11 11.45
N ILE A 43 -18.52 -1.99 10.64
CA ILE A 43 -18.38 -2.77 9.40
C ILE A 43 -17.37 -3.89 9.62
N GLU A 44 -17.83 -5.13 9.58
CA GLU A 44 -17.01 -6.33 9.66
C GLU A 44 -16.60 -6.81 8.26
N GLU A 45 -17.50 -6.68 7.30
CA GLU A 45 -17.30 -7.13 5.92
C GLU A 45 -17.90 -6.13 4.93
N LEU A 46 -17.12 -5.76 3.91
CA LEU A 46 -17.58 -4.99 2.76
C LEU A 46 -17.66 -5.90 1.54
N VAL A 47 -18.85 -6.07 0.97
CA VAL A 47 -19.05 -6.89 -0.22
C VAL A 47 -19.24 -5.98 -1.44
N ILE A 48 -18.32 -6.04 -2.41
CA ILE A 48 -18.44 -5.37 -3.70
C ILE A 48 -18.89 -6.42 -4.71
N GLU A 49 -20.20 -6.47 -4.98
CA GLU A 49 -20.79 -7.46 -5.88
C GLU A 49 -20.40 -7.19 -7.34
N SER A 50 -20.58 -5.94 -7.79
CA SER A 50 -20.20 -5.48 -9.11
C SER A 50 -19.85 -4.00 -9.09
N ALA A 51 -18.66 -3.67 -9.55
CA ALA A 51 -18.21 -2.30 -9.78
C ALA A 51 -17.25 -2.28 -10.99
N PRO A 52 -17.80 -2.35 -12.23
CA PRO A 52 -17.00 -2.54 -13.45
C PRO A 52 -16.09 -1.36 -13.78
N HIS A 53 -16.34 -0.19 -13.22
CA HIS A 53 -15.53 1.02 -13.39
C HIS A 53 -14.63 1.34 -12.20
N LEU A 54 -14.63 0.52 -11.16
CA LEU A 54 -13.80 0.74 -9.97
C LEU A 54 -12.32 0.62 -10.30
N GLN A 55 -11.58 1.71 -10.10
CA GLN A 55 -10.14 1.82 -10.34
C GLN A 55 -9.35 1.82 -9.02
N THR A 56 -9.95 2.35 -7.94
CA THR A 56 -9.28 2.55 -6.67
C THR A 56 -10.10 1.98 -5.51
N LEU A 57 -9.48 1.11 -4.73
CA LEU A 57 -10.04 0.54 -3.51
C LEU A 57 -9.03 0.68 -2.37
N ILE A 58 -9.38 1.44 -1.32
CA ILE A 58 -8.47 1.74 -0.22
C ILE A 58 -9.14 1.49 1.13
N HIS A 59 -8.47 0.74 2.00
CA HIS A 59 -8.76 0.61 3.42
C HIS A 59 -7.71 1.36 4.23
N LEU A 60 -8.14 2.34 5.03
CA LEU A 60 -7.28 3.29 5.73
C LEU A 60 -7.07 2.97 7.22
N ASP A 61 -7.95 2.16 7.82
CA ASP A 61 -7.92 1.87 9.24
C ASP A 61 -6.91 0.77 9.58
N HIS A 62 -6.07 1.02 10.59
CA HIS A 62 -5.07 0.07 11.09
C HIS A 62 -5.50 -0.68 12.34
N ASN A 63 -6.58 -0.24 12.97
CA ASN A 63 -6.96 -0.74 14.30
C ASN A 63 -8.03 -1.83 14.24
N HIS A 64 -8.80 -1.90 13.17
CA HIS A 64 -9.89 -2.85 13.04
C HIS A 64 -9.71 -3.75 11.82
N ASP A 65 -9.99 -5.03 12.03
CA ASP A 65 -10.00 -6.01 10.95
C ASP A 65 -11.20 -5.74 10.02
N LEU A 66 -10.93 -5.56 8.74
CA LEU A 66 -11.96 -5.43 7.73
C LEU A 66 -11.79 -6.52 6.67
N HIS A 67 -12.85 -7.30 6.47
CA HIS A 67 -12.95 -8.22 5.37
C HIS A 67 -13.57 -7.52 4.15
N ILE A 68 -12.88 -7.53 3.01
CA ILE A 68 -13.38 -6.98 1.75
C ILE A 68 -13.49 -8.11 0.75
N ALA A 69 -14.71 -8.41 0.30
CA ALA A 69 -14.99 -9.35 -0.77
C ALA A 69 -15.30 -8.59 -2.07
N ALA A 70 -14.39 -8.60 -3.03
CA ALA A 70 -14.55 -7.95 -4.32
C ALA A 70 -14.81 -9.01 -5.40
N LEU A 71 -16.08 -9.19 -5.80
CA LEU A 71 -16.46 -10.25 -6.72
C LEU A 71 -16.21 -9.89 -8.19
N SER A 72 -16.56 -8.66 -8.60
CA SER A 72 -16.37 -8.18 -9.98
C SER A 72 -15.86 -6.74 -10.02
N VAL A 73 -14.54 -6.58 -10.14
CA VAL A 73 -13.82 -5.29 -10.21
C VAL A 73 -12.76 -5.32 -11.32
N PRO A 74 -13.13 -5.45 -12.59
CA PRO A 74 -12.21 -5.74 -13.69
C PRO A 74 -11.21 -4.62 -14.01
N LYS A 75 -11.47 -3.38 -13.56
CA LYS A 75 -10.62 -2.21 -13.84
C LYS A 75 -9.82 -1.74 -12.62
N LEU A 76 -9.74 -2.54 -11.55
CA LEU A 76 -9.02 -2.15 -10.35
C LEU A 76 -7.51 -2.06 -10.62
N GLU A 77 -6.94 -0.86 -10.44
CA GLU A 77 -5.52 -0.56 -10.67
C GLU A 77 -4.80 -0.11 -9.39
N THR A 78 -5.52 0.49 -8.45
CA THR A 78 -4.97 0.96 -7.17
C THR A 78 -5.60 0.23 -6.02
N LEU A 79 -4.75 -0.42 -5.22
CA LEU A 79 -5.15 -1.13 -4.02
C LEU A 79 -4.45 -0.58 -2.79
N GLY A 80 -5.23 -0.15 -1.79
CA GLY A 80 -4.74 0.24 -0.47
C GLY A 80 -5.19 -0.74 0.59
N CYS A 81 -4.25 -1.26 1.37
CA CYS A 81 -4.54 -2.18 2.46
C CYS A 81 -3.68 -1.91 3.69
N THR A 82 -4.19 -2.29 4.84
CA THR A 82 -3.49 -2.25 6.12
C THR A 82 -3.22 -3.67 6.62
N ASN A 83 -2.49 -3.81 7.72
CA ASN A 83 -2.26 -5.12 8.34
C ASN A 83 -3.56 -5.84 8.75
N SER A 84 -4.62 -5.06 8.98
CA SER A 84 -5.94 -5.55 9.37
C SER A 84 -6.86 -5.84 8.19
N THR A 85 -6.39 -5.68 6.94
CA THR A 85 -7.22 -5.89 5.75
C THR A 85 -7.16 -7.35 5.32
N ARG A 86 -8.34 -7.95 5.15
CA ARG A 86 -8.50 -9.24 4.48
C ARG A 86 -9.27 -9.00 3.19
N LEU A 87 -8.62 -9.18 2.07
CA LEU A 87 -9.20 -8.93 0.75
C LEU A 87 -9.30 -10.23 -0.03
N VAL A 88 -10.50 -10.53 -0.51
CA VAL A 88 -10.79 -11.67 -1.35
C VAL A 88 -11.33 -11.19 -2.70
N PHE A 89 -10.72 -11.65 -3.78
CA PHE A 89 -11.22 -11.43 -5.14
C PHE A 89 -11.92 -12.70 -5.63
N GLY A 90 -13.15 -12.53 -6.13
CA GLY A 90 -13.97 -13.65 -6.60
C GLY A 90 -14.57 -14.48 -5.45
N SER A 91 -14.88 -15.74 -5.73
CA SER A 91 -15.64 -16.63 -4.83
C SER A 91 -14.80 -17.52 -3.92
N THR A 92 -13.48 -17.32 -3.86
CA THR A 92 -12.59 -18.23 -3.13
C THR A 92 -12.44 -17.83 -1.66
N ASP A 93 -13.09 -18.58 -0.79
CA ASP A 93 -12.99 -18.44 0.67
C ASP A 93 -11.77 -19.20 1.19
N ILE A 94 -10.84 -18.53 1.88
CA ILE A 94 -9.76 -19.21 2.62
C ILE A 94 -9.33 -18.38 3.85
N ARG A 95 -9.23 -19.06 4.98
CA ARG A 95 -8.88 -18.54 6.30
C ARG A 95 -7.37 -18.53 6.57
N HIS A 96 -6.94 -17.56 7.36
CA HIS A 96 -5.70 -17.42 8.14
C HIS A 96 -4.37 -17.11 7.44
N HIS A 97 -3.86 -15.88 7.77
CA HIS A 97 -2.46 -15.67 8.19
C HIS A 97 -2.28 -14.23 8.72
N GLN A 98 -1.25 -13.98 9.53
CA GLN A 98 -0.92 -12.66 10.09
C GLN A 98 -0.35 -11.75 8.98
N GLY A 99 -1.04 -10.65 8.70
CA GLY A 99 -0.70 -9.68 7.67
C GLY A 99 -1.85 -9.46 6.68
N PRO A 100 -1.76 -8.48 5.76
CA PRO A 100 -2.77 -8.29 4.73
C PRO A 100 -2.87 -9.56 3.89
N CYS A 101 -4.04 -10.18 3.93
CA CYS A 101 -4.30 -11.41 3.19
C CYS A 101 -5.06 -11.07 1.90
N ILE A 102 -4.42 -11.29 0.75
CA ILE A 102 -5.02 -11.05 -0.56
C ILE A 102 -5.13 -12.39 -1.29
N ARG A 103 -6.31 -12.76 -1.73
CA ARG A 103 -6.59 -14.08 -2.33
C ARG A 103 -7.56 -13.98 -3.51
N GLY A 104 -7.59 -14.98 -4.37
CA GLY A 104 -8.48 -15.03 -5.53
C GLY A 104 -7.95 -14.30 -6.77
N LEU A 105 -6.66 -14.23 -6.95
CA LEU A 105 -5.95 -13.22 -7.71
C LEU A 105 -5.80 -13.45 -9.22
N ALA A 106 -6.22 -14.54 -9.79
CA ALA A 106 -5.75 -14.92 -11.13
C ALA A 106 -5.95 -13.85 -12.24
N THR A 107 -7.01 -13.02 -12.16
CA THR A 107 -7.28 -12.02 -13.22
C THR A 107 -7.22 -10.57 -12.75
N ALA A 108 -7.58 -10.29 -11.49
CA ALA A 108 -7.57 -8.91 -10.95
C ALA A 108 -6.16 -8.44 -10.58
N ALA A 109 -5.32 -9.34 -10.07
CA ALA A 109 -3.96 -9.00 -9.62
C ALA A 109 -3.04 -8.51 -10.74
N CYS A 110 -3.18 -9.06 -11.95
CA CYS A 110 -2.37 -8.64 -13.10
C CYS A 110 -2.61 -7.18 -13.52
N LYS A 111 -3.66 -6.53 -13.00
CA LYS A 111 -3.99 -5.13 -13.34
C LYS A 111 -3.58 -4.13 -12.27
N ILE A 112 -3.24 -4.58 -11.07
CA ILE A 112 -2.82 -3.69 -9.99
C ILE A 112 -1.46 -3.10 -10.31
N LYS A 113 -1.44 -1.79 -10.53
CA LYS A 113 -0.23 -0.99 -10.82
C LYS A 113 0.26 -0.22 -9.60
N CYS A 114 -0.63 0.10 -8.67
CA CYS A 114 -0.34 0.90 -7.49
C CYS A 114 -0.78 0.15 -6.22
N LEU A 115 0.16 -0.04 -5.29
CA LEU A 115 -0.09 -0.66 -4.00
C LEU A 115 0.24 0.33 -2.88
N VAL A 116 -0.73 0.55 -1.99
CA VAL A 116 -0.61 1.40 -0.81
C VAL A 116 -0.68 0.52 0.43
N LEU A 117 0.39 0.49 1.21
CA LEU A 117 0.48 -0.36 2.39
C LEU A 117 0.55 0.47 3.67
N GLY A 118 -0.44 0.28 4.53
CA GLY A 118 -0.38 0.75 5.91
C GLY A 118 0.19 -0.35 6.81
N MET A 119 1.32 -0.10 7.47
CA MET A 119 2.03 -1.09 8.26
C MET A 119 2.32 -0.60 9.66
N ALA A 120 2.13 -1.46 10.67
CA ALA A 120 2.58 -1.15 12.03
C ALA A 120 4.11 -1.09 12.10
N THR A 121 4.77 -2.00 11.39
CA THR A 121 6.23 -2.12 11.32
C THR A 121 6.67 -2.44 9.91
N LEU A 122 7.76 -1.81 9.45
CA LEU A 122 8.31 -2.06 8.13
C LEU A 122 8.87 -3.48 8.04
N ASN A 123 8.30 -4.29 7.15
CA ASN A 123 8.70 -5.69 6.95
C ASN A 123 8.95 -5.97 5.47
N LEU A 124 10.23 -6.07 5.09
CA LEU A 124 10.64 -6.30 3.71
C LEU A 124 10.11 -7.62 3.14
N HIS A 125 10.14 -8.69 3.92
CA HIS A 125 9.68 -10.01 3.46
C HIS A 125 8.19 -9.97 3.08
N MET A 126 7.35 -9.38 3.92
CA MET A 126 5.93 -9.24 3.65
C MET A 126 5.68 -8.39 2.39
N VAL A 127 6.45 -7.32 2.20
CA VAL A 127 6.34 -6.49 1.00
C VAL A 127 6.74 -7.27 -0.25
N ILE A 128 7.82 -8.03 -0.21
CA ILE A 128 8.25 -8.88 -1.33
C ILE A 128 7.17 -9.94 -1.63
N GLU A 129 6.65 -10.61 -0.60
CA GLU A 129 5.59 -11.60 -0.74
C GLU A 129 4.32 -11.01 -1.39
N LEU A 130 3.92 -9.81 -0.95
CA LEU A 130 2.82 -9.09 -1.60
C LEU A 130 3.12 -8.72 -3.05
N MET A 131 4.34 -8.27 -3.34
CA MET A 131 4.74 -7.90 -4.70
C MET A 131 4.72 -9.11 -5.65
N THR A 132 5.01 -10.34 -5.19
CA THR A 132 4.90 -11.54 -6.02
C THR A 132 3.47 -11.81 -6.48
N ASN A 133 2.48 -11.31 -5.75
CA ASN A 133 1.08 -11.43 -6.13
C ASN A 133 0.65 -10.37 -7.17
N PHE A 134 1.45 -9.32 -7.41
CA PHE A 134 1.12 -8.20 -8.30
C PHE A 134 2.22 -7.99 -9.36
N PRO A 135 2.26 -8.79 -10.43
CA PRO A 135 3.35 -8.75 -11.41
C PRO A 135 3.43 -7.44 -12.19
N CYS A 136 2.34 -6.69 -12.29
CA CYS A 136 2.29 -5.41 -13.00
C CYS A 136 2.49 -4.19 -12.09
N LEU A 137 3.00 -4.39 -10.86
CA LEU A 137 3.16 -3.32 -9.88
C LEU A 137 4.24 -2.33 -10.29
N GLU A 138 3.85 -1.07 -10.48
CA GLU A 138 4.74 0.04 -10.85
C GLU A 138 4.96 1.03 -9.70
N LYS A 139 3.98 1.19 -8.80
CA LYS A 139 4.02 2.17 -7.71
C LYS A 139 3.79 1.50 -6.36
N LEU A 140 4.66 1.77 -5.41
CA LEU A 140 4.58 1.25 -4.04
C LEU A 140 4.65 2.40 -3.04
N TYR A 141 3.58 2.56 -2.25
CA TYR A 141 3.49 3.52 -1.15
C TYR A 141 3.42 2.78 0.16
N ILE A 142 4.31 3.09 1.09
CA ILE A 142 4.34 2.47 2.40
C ILE A 142 4.24 3.53 3.47
N GLN A 143 3.23 3.39 4.32
CA GLN A 143 3.04 4.19 5.51
C GLN A 143 3.29 3.33 6.74
N CYS A 144 4.29 3.71 7.55
CA CYS A 144 4.56 3.06 8.81
C CYS A 144 3.96 3.86 9.97
N GLN A 145 3.34 3.19 10.93
CA GLN A 145 2.89 3.83 12.16
C GLN A 145 4.08 4.27 13.02
N LYS A 146 3.87 5.27 13.87
CA LYS A 146 4.86 5.80 14.82
C LYS A 146 5.19 4.82 15.97
N SER A 147 5.20 3.53 15.74
CA SER A 147 5.48 2.56 16.79
C SER A 147 6.92 2.67 17.30
N TRP A 148 7.07 2.90 18.61
CA TRP A 148 8.36 2.99 19.33
C TRP A 148 8.98 1.63 19.61
N LYS A 149 8.35 0.53 19.24
CA LYS A 149 8.87 -0.81 19.53
C LYS A 149 9.96 -1.16 18.53
N ASN A 150 11.15 -1.46 19.08
CA ASN A 150 12.29 -1.97 18.32
C ASN A 150 11.86 -3.20 17.50
N ASN A 151 11.87 -3.05 16.20
CA ASN A 151 11.64 -4.16 15.29
C ASN A 151 12.84 -5.10 15.40
N LEU A 152 12.61 -6.24 16.02
CA LEU A 152 13.58 -7.32 16.04
C LEU A 152 13.66 -7.93 14.63
N TRP A 153 14.54 -7.37 13.81
CA TRP A 153 14.93 -8.00 12.56
C TRP A 153 15.66 -9.31 12.87
N ARG A 154 14.96 -10.43 12.79
CA ARG A 154 15.63 -11.73 12.85
C ARG A 154 16.39 -11.95 11.55
N ARG A 155 17.68 -12.19 11.67
CA ARG A 155 18.68 -12.46 10.60
C ARG A 155 18.34 -13.61 9.62
N LYS A 156 17.14 -14.17 9.66
CA LYS A 156 16.76 -15.40 8.95
C LYS A 156 16.57 -15.25 7.44
N TYR A 157 16.67 -14.02 6.90
CA TYR A 157 16.20 -13.70 5.54
C TYR A 157 17.27 -13.54 4.46
N ARG A 158 18.56 -13.71 4.79
CA ARG A 158 19.62 -13.65 3.76
C ARG A 158 19.52 -14.74 2.71
N GLY A 159 18.89 -15.88 3.00
CA GLY A 159 18.80 -17.02 2.08
C GLY A 159 17.64 -16.97 1.08
N LEU A 160 16.56 -16.24 1.37
CA LEU A 160 15.38 -16.19 0.49
C LEU A 160 15.53 -15.21 -0.68
N ILE A 161 16.38 -14.19 -0.52
CA ILE A 161 16.62 -13.15 -1.52
C ILE A 161 17.50 -13.65 -2.68
N THR A 162 18.31 -14.68 -2.44
CA THR A 162 19.27 -15.21 -3.43
C THR A 162 18.68 -16.26 -4.38
N SER A 163 17.50 -16.79 -4.11
CA SER A 163 16.93 -17.90 -4.89
C SER A 163 15.79 -17.52 -5.83
N THR A 164 15.27 -16.31 -5.78
CA THR A 164 14.26 -15.84 -6.72
C THR A 164 14.82 -14.69 -7.54
N CYS A 165 15.02 -14.90 -8.85
CA CYS A 165 15.18 -13.84 -9.83
C CYS A 165 13.86 -13.06 -9.92
N PHE A 166 13.56 -12.29 -8.84
CA PHE A 166 12.36 -11.47 -8.79
C PHE A 166 12.66 -10.17 -9.56
N ASP A 167 12.06 -10.06 -10.73
CA ASP A 167 12.19 -8.86 -11.55
C ASP A 167 11.30 -7.75 -10.96
N ILE A 168 11.93 -6.71 -10.40
CA ILE A 168 11.25 -5.61 -9.74
C ILE A 168 10.90 -4.56 -10.78
N HIS A 169 9.62 -4.49 -11.17
CA HIS A 169 9.11 -3.50 -12.14
C HIS A 169 8.72 -2.15 -11.52
N LEU A 170 9.03 -1.93 -10.25
CA LEU A 170 8.70 -0.69 -9.55
C LEU A 170 9.43 0.52 -10.14
N LYS A 171 8.65 1.49 -10.60
CA LYS A 171 9.11 2.80 -11.07
C LYS A 171 9.11 3.85 -9.95
N THR A 172 8.15 3.75 -9.01
CA THR A 172 8.01 4.72 -7.93
C THR A 172 7.86 4.01 -6.59
N ILE A 173 8.66 4.44 -5.60
CA ILE A 173 8.57 4.01 -4.21
C ILE A 173 8.46 5.24 -3.32
N VAL A 174 7.48 5.25 -2.42
CA VAL A 174 7.32 6.27 -1.39
C VAL A 174 7.29 5.60 -0.03
N LEU A 175 8.24 5.92 0.82
CA LEU A 175 8.29 5.46 2.20
C LEU A 175 7.96 6.63 3.12
N ASP A 176 6.77 6.57 3.73
CA ASP A 176 6.39 7.52 4.76
C ASP A 176 7.06 7.12 6.09
N TYR A 177 7.61 8.11 6.77
CA TYR A 177 8.21 7.92 8.07
C TYR A 177 9.57 7.20 8.09
N TYR A 178 10.44 7.52 7.13
CA TYR A 178 11.83 7.07 7.17
C TYR A 178 12.59 7.72 8.34
N ARG A 179 13.15 6.92 9.25
CA ARG A 179 13.90 7.37 10.44
C ARG A 179 15.38 7.07 10.37
N GLY A 180 15.80 6.29 9.38
CA GLY A 180 17.15 5.80 9.26
C GLY A 180 17.50 4.71 10.27
N THR A 181 16.50 3.99 10.78
CA THR A 181 16.73 2.78 11.56
C THR A 181 17.36 1.70 10.69
N LYS A 182 17.93 0.67 11.32
CA LYS A 182 18.50 -0.44 10.55
C LYS A 182 17.49 -1.06 9.60
N SER A 183 16.25 -1.25 10.03
CA SER A 183 15.17 -1.79 9.20
C SER A 183 14.85 -0.90 8.01
N ASP A 184 14.81 0.43 8.23
CA ASP A 184 14.56 1.38 7.15
C ASP A 184 15.71 1.36 6.12
N ILE A 185 16.96 1.31 6.61
CA ILE A 185 18.15 1.25 5.75
C ILE A 185 18.16 -0.05 4.95
N ASP A 186 17.98 -1.20 5.61
CA ASP A 186 17.98 -2.51 4.96
C ASP A 186 16.87 -2.58 3.89
N PHE A 187 15.67 -2.05 4.20
CA PHE A 187 14.55 -2.00 3.27
C PHE A 187 14.85 -1.14 2.04
N VAL A 188 15.28 0.11 2.25
CA VAL A 188 15.56 1.04 1.14
C VAL A 188 16.73 0.54 0.31
N THR A 189 17.79 0.05 0.95
CA THR A 189 18.98 -0.49 0.27
C THR A 189 18.62 -1.68 -0.62
N PHE A 190 17.70 -2.54 -0.19
CA PHE A 190 17.23 -3.65 -1.02
C PHE A 190 16.68 -3.15 -2.36
N PHE A 191 15.79 -2.16 -2.37
CA PHE A 191 15.23 -1.62 -3.61
C PHE A 191 16.24 -0.81 -4.41
N VAL A 192 17.12 -0.06 -3.74
CA VAL A 192 18.20 0.68 -4.40
C VAL A 192 19.08 -0.26 -5.21
N LEU A 193 19.42 -1.43 -4.67
CA LEU A 193 20.34 -2.38 -5.30
C LEU A 193 19.67 -3.34 -6.30
N ASN A 194 18.35 -3.49 -6.27
CA ASN A 194 17.67 -4.52 -7.05
C ASN A 194 16.63 -3.99 -8.04
N ALA A 195 16.07 -2.79 -7.83
CA ALA A 195 15.04 -2.23 -8.71
C ALA A 195 15.66 -1.52 -9.92
N ARG A 196 15.86 -2.23 -11.01
CA ARG A 196 16.58 -1.75 -12.23
C ARG A 196 15.81 -0.69 -13.01
N VAL A 197 14.48 -0.66 -12.90
CA VAL A 197 13.61 0.29 -13.62
C VAL A 197 13.08 1.40 -12.71
N LEU A 198 13.65 1.54 -11.50
CA LEU A 198 13.27 2.58 -10.56
C LEU A 198 13.56 3.97 -11.14
N GLU A 199 12.57 4.83 -11.16
CA GLU A 199 12.67 6.21 -11.60
C GLU A 199 12.70 7.18 -10.42
N ARG A 200 11.86 6.94 -9.41
CA ARG A 200 11.68 7.84 -8.27
C ARG A 200 11.56 7.08 -6.94
N MET A 201 12.32 7.55 -5.95
CA MET A 201 12.14 7.12 -4.56
C MET A 201 12.05 8.35 -3.66
N LYS A 202 10.94 8.47 -2.94
CA LYS A 202 10.70 9.54 -1.97
C LYS A 202 10.74 8.97 -0.56
N LEU A 203 11.64 9.49 0.26
CA LEU A 203 11.77 9.14 1.69
C LEU A 203 11.28 10.33 2.51
N LEU A 204 10.12 10.19 3.16
CA LEU A 204 9.56 11.24 4.00
C LEU A 204 10.19 11.16 5.39
N VAL A 205 10.88 12.21 5.79
CA VAL A 205 11.71 12.30 6.99
C VAL A 205 11.21 13.39 7.92
N LYS A 206 11.49 13.25 9.22
CA LYS A 206 11.24 14.31 10.20
C LYS A 206 12.30 15.41 10.19
N ARG A 207 13.53 15.07 9.81
CA ARG A 207 14.67 15.98 9.75
C ARG A 207 15.32 15.81 8.38
N ASN A 208 15.60 16.94 7.75
CA ASN A 208 16.23 16.99 6.43
C ASN A 208 17.40 18.00 6.45
N ASP A 209 18.29 17.85 7.45
CA ASP A 209 19.53 18.62 7.47
C ASP A 209 20.60 17.95 6.59
N ASP A 210 21.56 18.72 6.11
CA ASP A 210 22.58 18.27 5.18
C ASP A 210 23.42 17.11 5.75
N LYS A 211 23.68 17.10 7.06
CA LYS A 211 24.39 16.02 7.74
C LYS A 211 23.60 14.72 7.68
N PHE A 212 22.30 14.77 7.99
CA PHE A 212 21.44 13.61 7.93
C PHE A 212 21.41 13.05 6.51
N VAL A 213 21.19 13.89 5.51
CA VAL A 213 21.13 13.48 4.11
C VAL A 213 22.46 12.87 3.66
N ALA A 214 23.60 13.48 3.97
CA ALA A 214 24.93 12.98 3.58
C ALA A 214 25.21 11.58 4.17
N ILE A 215 24.97 11.40 5.48
CA ILE A 215 25.14 10.12 6.17
C ILE A 215 24.26 9.04 5.55
N HIS A 216 22.97 9.35 5.30
CA HIS A 216 22.05 8.35 4.78
C HIS A 216 22.26 8.04 3.31
N ARG A 217 22.72 8.97 2.49
CA ARG A 217 23.16 8.70 1.12
C ARG A 217 24.24 7.63 1.06
N HIS A 218 25.23 7.71 1.94
CA HIS A 218 26.29 6.71 2.04
C HIS A 218 25.75 5.35 2.54
N ARG A 219 24.97 5.36 3.63
CA ARG A 219 24.40 4.13 4.22
C ARG A 219 23.48 3.38 3.28
N LEU A 220 22.74 4.08 2.44
CA LEU A 220 21.83 3.52 1.45
C LEU A 220 22.53 3.06 0.17
N GLN A 221 23.83 3.17 0.09
CA GLN A 221 24.65 2.76 -1.07
C GLN A 221 24.16 3.37 -2.40
N LEU A 222 23.75 4.64 -2.39
CA LEU A 222 23.15 5.29 -3.56
C LEU A 222 24.10 5.35 -4.78
N MET A 223 25.40 5.21 -4.57
CA MET A 223 26.38 5.13 -5.67
C MET A 223 26.31 3.80 -6.44
N ASN A 224 25.83 2.73 -5.76
CA ASN A 224 25.75 1.37 -6.31
C ASN A 224 24.31 1.04 -6.78
N ARG A 225 23.46 2.05 -6.98
CA ARG A 225 22.07 1.83 -7.35
C ARG A 225 21.93 1.08 -8.68
N ALA A 226 21.02 0.12 -8.72
CA ALA A 226 20.74 -0.70 -9.91
C ALA A 226 20.16 0.13 -11.06
N SER A 227 19.37 1.17 -10.76
CA SER A 227 18.86 2.13 -11.73
C SER A 227 19.65 3.43 -11.64
N HIS A 228 20.51 3.69 -12.61
CA HIS A 228 21.37 4.88 -12.65
C HIS A 228 20.57 6.18 -12.78
N GLY A 229 19.42 6.16 -13.47
CA GLY A 229 18.52 7.30 -13.64
C GLY A 229 17.59 7.57 -12.45
N ALA A 230 17.62 6.75 -11.40
CA ALA A 230 16.71 6.89 -10.27
C ALA A 230 16.97 8.19 -9.48
N HIS A 231 15.92 8.97 -9.28
CA HIS A 231 15.91 10.14 -8.40
C HIS A 231 15.49 9.75 -6.99
N ILE A 232 16.44 9.78 -6.03
CA ILE A 232 16.18 9.42 -4.63
C ILE A 232 16.25 10.68 -3.78
N ASN A 233 15.08 11.06 -3.22
CA ASN A 233 14.88 12.33 -2.53
C ASN A 233 14.43 12.13 -1.09
N PHE A 234 15.06 12.86 -0.17
CA PHE A 234 14.59 13.05 1.20
C PHE A 234 13.70 14.29 1.24
N ARG A 235 12.50 14.16 1.76
CA ARG A 235 11.57 15.29 1.93
C ARG A 235 11.08 15.38 3.36
N LEU A 236 10.98 16.60 3.89
CA LEU A 236 10.32 16.81 5.16
C LEU A 236 8.87 16.34 5.06
N LYS A 237 8.43 15.64 6.08
CA LYS A 237 7.02 15.31 6.25
C LYS A 237 6.36 16.53 6.88
N ASP A 238 5.42 17.16 6.19
CA ASP A 238 4.57 18.17 6.76
C ASP A 238 3.79 17.58 7.93
N SER A 239 3.77 18.27 9.06
CA SER A 239 3.27 17.78 10.36
C SER A 239 1.79 17.40 10.35
N ASP A 240 1.03 17.90 9.39
CA ASP A 240 -0.43 17.73 9.31
C ASP A 240 -0.89 16.64 8.33
N VAL A 241 0.07 15.89 7.79
CA VAL A 241 -0.21 14.81 6.84
C VAL A 241 -0.65 13.54 7.58
N CYS A 242 -1.90 13.51 7.98
CA CYS A 242 -2.61 12.34 8.48
C CYS A 242 -2.87 11.32 7.33
N ILE A 243 -3.35 10.14 7.65
CA ILE A 243 -3.71 9.03 6.73
C ILE A 243 -4.54 9.50 5.51
N SER A 244 -5.39 10.54 5.69
CA SER A 244 -6.12 11.21 4.63
C SER A 244 -5.25 11.77 3.51
N ASN A 245 -3.97 12.01 3.74
CA ASN A 245 -3.08 12.60 2.75
C ASN A 245 -2.34 11.56 1.88
N MET A 246 -2.12 10.33 2.33
CA MET A 246 -1.71 9.27 1.40
C MET A 246 -2.84 8.98 0.41
N TYR A 247 -4.07 9.02 0.88
CA TYR A 247 -5.26 8.99 0.06
C TYR A 247 -5.30 10.17 -0.93
N ASN A 248 -5.16 11.41 -0.42
CA ASN A 248 -5.10 12.61 -1.26
C ASN A 248 -3.88 12.59 -2.19
N PHE A 249 -2.74 12.08 -1.74
CA PHE A 249 -1.53 11.94 -2.55
C PHE A 249 -1.73 10.92 -3.68
N CYS A 250 -2.34 9.77 -3.41
CA CYS A 250 -2.66 8.78 -4.43
C CYS A 250 -3.71 9.29 -5.41
N ILE A 251 -4.71 10.06 -4.94
CA ILE A 251 -5.71 10.69 -5.81
C ILE A 251 -5.10 11.84 -6.58
N GLN A 252 -4.36 12.74 -5.96
CA GLN A 252 -3.75 13.88 -6.63
C GLN A 252 -2.70 13.45 -7.67
N GLU A 253 -1.85 12.45 -7.39
CA GLU A 253 -0.94 11.95 -8.42
C GLU A 253 -1.67 11.22 -9.57
N ASN A 254 -2.83 10.64 -9.31
CA ASN A 254 -3.65 10.05 -10.38
C ASN A 254 -4.47 11.10 -11.15
N ILE A 255 -4.86 12.22 -10.53
CA ILE A 255 -5.56 13.34 -11.17
C ILE A 255 -4.59 14.24 -11.95
N LEU A 256 -3.35 14.42 -11.49
CA LEU A 256 -2.33 15.25 -12.16
C LEU A 256 -1.66 14.55 -13.36
N ASN A 257 -1.94 13.26 -13.57
CA ASN A 257 -1.45 12.48 -14.73
C ASN A 257 -2.59 12.18 -15.74
N LEU A 258 -3.76 12.84 -15.62
CA LEU A 258 -4.82 12.96 -16.61
C LEU A 258 -4.74 14.35 -17.25
#